data_d8af2957a6255a24587ae027a68ebee0
#
_entry.id   d8af2957a6255a24587ae027a68ebee0
#
_cell.length_a   1.000
_cell.length_b   1.000
_cell.length_c   1.000
_cell.angle_alpha   90.00
_cell.angle_beta   90.00
_cell.angle_gamma   90.00
#
_symmetry.space_group_name_H-M   'P 1'
#
loop_
_entity.id
_entity.type
_entity.pdbx_description
1 polymer ?
#
loop_
_entity_poly.entity_id
_entity_poly.type
_entity_poly.pdbx_seq_one_letter_code
_entity_poly.pdbx_strand_id
1 'polypeptide(L)'
;MLDDAPALLKDKNFLDVLHNEWNKRIVGEITAREIIFAMGLGGCLCLNAQKTSNNLIVNSKSGSGKDYLTTQVLNIIPGKESKWIKRTRITKTAFTYWHNSTIEPNWTWNNKIFYGEDMNSEMINSDVFKVICSGENYSTIVKDQKAIDLKINGKPSIIITAAKAILEEELLRRFAVLNLDESKEQDDLIIDFHSKAAMNEGLLNYDESVMKALDGLKPVSVIIDFADKFGKYFKEMNANVIVRTNYNRFIDLIKYSAVLFQHQRFWLDGNTIKAEPEDYDRAIEWFTHLFKNQCLIPITKDQQKLIQIVQTLGQTTVDEIISEVTFAGRTWTYTNLNLLTEKGLLEKTRIDDESGFSKKKLDTYTATGQTKIKLPYWVDLE
;
A
#
# COMPACT_ATOMS: atom_id res chain seq x y z
N MET A 1 18.20 28.43 -5.81
CA MET A 1 18.16 27.16 -5.08
C MET A 1 17.81 25.94 -5.96
N LEU A 2 17.37 26.11 -7.20
CA LEU A 2 17.06 25.01 -8.15
C LEU A 2 18.28 24.64 -9.04
N ASP A 3 19.30 25.48 -9.09
CA ASP A 3 20.43 25.28 -10.01
C ASP A 3 21.43 24.19 -9.58
N ASP A 4 21.50 23.85 -8.31
CA ASP A 4 22.46 22.88 -7.77
C ASP A 4 21.96 21.42 -7.69
N ALA A 5 20.74 21.15 -8.17
CA ALA A 5 20.21 19.78 -8.15
C ALA A 5 20.96 18.89 -9.16
N PRO A 6 21.30 17.65 -8.79
CA PRO A 6 21.91 16.68 -9.71
C PRO A 6 21.11 16.55 -11.00
N ALA A 7 21.81 16.46 -12.15
CA ALA A 7 21.18 16.37 -13.47
C ALA A 7 20.16 15.22 -13.55
N LEU A 8 20.47 14.11 -12.89
CA LEU A 8 19.57 12.95 -12.80
C LEU A 8 18.17 13.30 -12.26
N LEU A 9 18.07 14.14 -11.23
CA LEU A 9 16.77 14.50 -10.63
C LEU A 9 15.96 15.48 -11.49
N LYS A 10 16.58 16.07 -12.52
CA LYS A 10 15.94 16.92 -13.53
C LYS A 10 15.55 16.13 -14.79
N ASP A 11 15.99 14.86 -14.91
CA ASP A 11 15.70 14.01 -16.06
C ASP A 11 14.27 13.46 -15.99
N LYS A 12 13.51 13.61 -17.08
CA LYS A 12 12.16 13.04 -17.19
C LYS A 12 12.15 11.51 -17.08
N ASN A 13 13.26 10.88 -17.51
CA ASN A 13 13.43 9.43 -17.48
C ASN A 13 14.07 8.95 -16.16
N PHE A 14 13.95 9.71 -15.09
CA PHE A 14 14.52 9.39 -13.78
C PHE A 14 14.21 7.97 -13.31
N LEU A 15 12.94 7.49 -13.45
CA LEU A 15 12.56 6.12 -13.08
C LEU A 15 13.24 5.07 -13.95
N ASP A 16 13.43 5.34 -15.25
CA ASP A 16 14.13 4.39 -16.14
C ASP A 16 15.58 4.20 -15.71
N VAL A 17 16.23 5.26 -15.25
CA VAL A 17 17.57 5.16 -14.67
C VAL A 17 17.57 4.31 -13.42
N LEU A 18 16.60 4.47 -12.52
CA LEU A 18 16.46 3.62 -11.34
C LEU A 18 16.18 2.16 -11.72
N HIS A 19 15.33 1.91 -12.72
CA HIS A 19 15.07 0.57 -13.22
C HIS A 19 16.32 -0.08 -13.77
N ASN A 20 17.15 0.65 -14.53
CA ASN A 20 18.42 0.17 -15.03
C ASN A 20 19.39 -0.20 -13.87
N GLU A 21 19.40 0.59 -12.80
CA GLU A 21 20.17 0.26 -11.60
C GLU A 21 19.62 -1.01 -10.92
N TRP A 22 18.34 -1.08 -10.67
CA TRP A 22 17.73 -2.26 -10.06
C TRP A 22 17.91 -3.53 -10.89
N ASN A 23 17.88 -3.42 -12.24
CA ASN A 23 18.08 -4.54 -13.14
C ASN A 23 19.50 -5.18 -13.02
N LYS A 24 20.44 -4.51 -12.38
CA LYS A 24 21.75 -5.09 -12.04
C LYS A 24 21.63 -6.20 -10.98
N ARG A 25 20.54 -6.25 -10.19
CA ARG A 25 20.40 -7.14 -9.04
C ARG A 25 19.07 -7.88 -8.96
N ILE A 26 18.02 -7.36 -9.57
CA ILE A 26 16.66 -7.93 -9.55
C ILE A 26 16.05 -7.90 -10.95
N VAL A 27 15.10 -8.78 -11.20
CA VAL A 27 14.40 -8.91 -12.49
C VAL A 27 12.89 -8.94 -12.28
N GLY A 28 12.13 -8.45 -13.26
CA GLY A 28 10.67 -8.37 -13.17
C GLY A 28 10.18 -7.35 -12.12
N GLU A 29 8.94 -7.46 -11.69
CA GLU A 29 8.35 -6.68 -10.61
C GLU A 29 8.48 -5.15 -10.77
N ILE A 30 8.36 -4.65 -12.01
CA ILE A 30 8.64 -3.23 -12.35
C ILE A 30 7.81 -2.28 -11.47
N THR A 31 6.48 -2.41 -11.50
CA THR A 31 5.58 -1.55 -10.74
C THR A 31 5.74 -1.74 -9.22
N ALA A 32 6.02 -2.98 -8.77
CA ALA A 32 6.25 -3.25 -7.35
C ALA A 32 7.50 -2.53 -6.82
N ARG A 33 8.59 -2.46 -7.59
CA ARG A 33 9.79 -1.70 -7.24
C ARG A 33 9.49 -0.22 -7.06
N GLU A 34 8.74 0.37 -8.00
CA GLU A 34 8.33 1.77 -7.93
C GLU A 34 7.48 2.05 -6.69
N ILE A 35 6.52 1.17 -6.38
CA ILE A 35 5.65 1.31 -5.20
C ILE A 35 6.47 1.25 -3.91
N ILE A 36 7.39 0.28 -3.79
CA ILE A 36 8.27 0.16 -2.63
C ILE A 36 9.13 1.44 -2.48
N PHE A 37 9.69 1.93 -3.56
CA PHE A 37 10.50 3.14 -3.56
C PHE A 37 9.69 4.39 -3.26
N ALA A 38 8.53 4.56 -3.90
CA ALA A 38 7.65 5.72 -3.71
C ALA A 38 7.08 5.77 -2.29
N MET A 39 6.55 4.67 -1.77
CA MET A 39 6.03 4.61 -0.40
C MET A 39 7.14 4.68 0.64
N GLY A 40 8.33 4.16 0.33
CA GLY A 40 9.53 4.31 1.14
C GLY A 40 10.02 5.77 1.15
N LEU A 41 10.72 6.17 0.11
CA LEU A 41 11.40 7.47 0.04
C LEU A 41 10.43 8.63 -0.17
N GLY A 42 9.49 8.53 -1.11
CA GLY A 42 8.47 9.55 -1.34
C GLY A 42 7.60 9.78 -0.09
N GLY A 43 7.13 8.68 0.53
CA GLY A 43 6.35 8.76 1.77
C GLY A 43 7.13 9.26 2.98
N CYS A 44 8.44 9.01 3.03
CA CYS A 44 9.35 9.49 4.05
C CYS A 44 9.58 11.01 3.95
N LEU A 45 9.67 11.55 2.73
CA LEU A 45 9.98 12.96 2.47
C LEU A 45 8.73 13.84 2.27
N CYS A 46 7.52 13.27 2.18
CA CYS A 46 6.28 14.03 2.04
C CYS A 46 5.81 14.58 3.40
N LEU A 47 5.94 15.89 3.61
CA LEU A 47 5.62 16.54 4.89
C LEU A 47 4.13 16.57 5.23
N ASN A 48 3.25 16.60 4.21
CA ASN A 48 1.81 16.69 4.38
C ASN A 48 1.04 15.45 3.94
N ALA A 49 1.70 14.29 3.89
CA ALA A 49 1.02 13.01 3.73
C ALA A 49 0.31 12.59 5.01
N GLN A 50 -0.75 11.78 4.87
CA GLN A 50 -1.42 11.18 6.02
C GLN A 50 -0.53 10.13 6.67
N LYS A 51 -0.46 10.14 7.99
CA LYS A 51 0.44 9.26 8.75
C LYS A 51 0.19 7.76 8.51
N THR A 52 -1.01 7.37 8.14
CA THR A 52 -1.35 5.96 7.84
C THR A 52 -1.11 5.55 6.39
N SER A 53 -0.90 6.49 5.47
CA SER A 53 -0.79 6.20 4.04
C SER A 53 0.59 5.68 3.61
N ASN A 54 1.64 5.96 4.38
CA ASN A 54 3.01 5.54 4.08
C ASN A 54 3.43 4.23 4.77
N ASN A 55 2.49 3.29 4.95
CA ASN A 55 2.76 1.96 5.45
C ASN A 55 2.48 0.94 4.36
N LEU A 56 3.45 0.06 4.09
CA LEU A 56 3.40 -0.96 3.05
C LEU A 56 3.69 -2.35 3.61
N ILE A 57 2.87 -3.33 3.25
CA ILE A 57 3.18 -4.74 3.42
C ILE A 57 3.48 -5.34 2.05
N VAL A 58 4.68 -5.85 1.86
CA VAL A 58 5.04 -6.68 0.70
C VAL A 58 4.71 -8.12 1.08
N ASN A 59 3.66 -8.64 0.47
CA ASN A 59 3.06 -9.94 0.79
C ASN A 59 3.28 -10.93 -0.35
N SER A 60 3.81 -12.10 -0.04
CA SER A 60 3.95 -13.20 -0.99
C SER A 60 4.24 -14.49 -0.24
N LYS A 61 4.28 -15.63 -0.93
CA LYS A 61 4.66 -16.92 -0.35
C LYS A 61 6.08 -16.87 0.23
N SER A 62 6.35 -17.77 1.18
CA SER A 62 7.72 -17.99 1.64
C SER A 62 8.60 -18.44 0.46
N GLY A 63 9.80 -17.90 0.35
CA GLY A 63 10.73 -18.21 -0.73
C GLY A 63 10.51 -17.44 -2.05
N SER A 64 9.50 -16.56 -2.16
CA SER A 64 9.22 -15.79 -3.37
C SER A 64 10.21 -14.66 -3.68
N GLY A 65 11.22 -14.44 -2.84
CA GLY A 65 12.18 -13.34 -3.03
C GLY A 65 11.72 -11.95 -2.55
N LYS A 66 10.57 -11.83 -1.84
CA LYS A 66 10.04 -10.55 -1.35
C LYS A 66 11.02 -9.74 -0.51
N ASP A 67 11.77 -10.43 0.36
CA ASP A 67 12.77 -9.80 1.23
C ASP A 67 13.99 -9.30 0.43
N TYR A 68 14.41 -10.11 -0.54
CA TYR A 68 15.49 -9.76 -1.46
C TYR A 68 15.09 -8.54 -2.32
N LEU A 69 13.92 -8.61 -2.99
CA LEU A 69 13.39 -7.51 -3.79
C LEU A 69 13.33 -6.21 -2.99
N THR A 70 12.67 -6.23 -1.83
CA THR A 70 12.52 -5.04 -0.97
C THR A 70 13.87 -4.48 -0.53
N THR A 71 14.79 -5.37 -0.12
CA THR A 71 16.14 -4.98 0.27
C THR A 71 16.89 -4.32 -0.89
N GLN A 72 16.83 -4.90 -2.08
CA GLN A 72 17.53 -4.33 -3.25
C GLN A 72 16.93 -2.97 -3.65
N VAL A 73 15.60 -2.82 -3.65
CA VAL A 73 14.98 -1.53 -3.93
C VAL A 73 15.44 -0.46 -2.93
N LEU A 74 15.52 -0.78 -1.65
CA LEU A 74 15.93 0.19 -0.63
C LEU A 74 17.44 0.44 -0.61
N ASN A 75 18.27 -0.51 -1.06
CA ASN A 75 19.73 -0.36 -1.08
C ASN A 75 20.23 0.78 -2.00
N ILE A 76 19.44 1.22 -2.98
CA ILE A 76 19.79 2.36 -3.81
C ILE A 76 19.70 3.69 -3.02
N ILE A 77 18.96 3.72 -1.91
CA ILE A 77 18.80 4.88 -1.05
C ILE A 77 20.02 4.99 -0.15
N PRO A 78 20.79 6.10 -0.21
CA PRO A 78 21.94 6.29 0.64
C PRO A 78 21.54 6.43 2.11
N GLY A 79 22.48 6.19 3.02
CA GLY A 79 22.25 6.38 4.45
C GLY A 79 21.54 5.22 5.14
N LYS A 80 21.93 3.97 4.82
CA LYS A 80 21.54 2.80 5.61
C LYS A 80 21.88 3.03 7.09
N GLU A 81 20.96 2.62 8.00
CA GLU A 81 20.95 2.85 9.45
C GLU A 81 20.79 4.32 9.88
N SER A 82 20.85 5.28 8.98
CA SER A 82 20.56 6.69 9.29
C SER A 82 19.27 7.20 8.67
N LYS A 83 19.01 6.91 7.38
CA LYS A 83 17.78 7.26 6.66
C LYS A 83 16.81 6.09 6.56
N TRP A 84 17.31 4.88 6.33
CA TRP A 84 16.49 3.67 6.35
C TRP A 84 17.10 2.59 7.24
N ILE A 85 16.27 2.03 8.10
CA ILE A 85 16.66 1.17 9.21
C ILE A 85 16.02 -0.20 8.99
N LYS A 86 16.86 -1.22 8.77
CA LYS A 86 16.41 -2.60 8.56
C LYS A 86 16.46 -3.39 9.86
N ARG A 87 15.40 -4.15 10.16
CA ARG A 87 15.39 -5.14 11.25
C ARG A 87 14.71 -6.42 10.79
N THR A 88 15.37 -7.54 11.03
CA THR A 88 14.85 -8.89 10.75
C THR A 88 14.07 -9.44 11.93
N ARG A 89 14.30 -8.89 13.12
CA ARG A 89 13.60 -9.30 14.35
C ARG A 89 13.49 -8.13 15.30
N ILE A 90 12.28 -7.91 15.80
CA ILE A 90 12.00 -6.97 16.88
C ILE A 90 10.97 -7.59 17.83
N THR A 91 11.01 -7.20 19.09
CA THR A 91 10.00 -7.59 20.08
C THR A 91 8.77 -6.69 19.99
N LYS A 92 7.61 -7.16 20.49
CA LYS A 92 6.36 -6.39 20.48
C LYS A 92 6.49 -5.00 21.11
N THR A 93 7.30 -4.87 22.14
CA THR A 93 7.50 -3.64 22.91
C THR A 93 8.67 -2.80 22.44
N ALA A 94 9.38 -3.22 21.37
CA ALA A 94 10.58 -2.53 20.92
C ALA A 94 10.35 -1.04 20.67
N PHE A 95 9.27 -0.69 19.95
CA PHE A 95 8.93 0.71 19.67
C PHE A 95 8.50 1.53 20.88
N THR A 96 8.22 0.92 22.04
CA THR A 96 7.99 1.66 23.29
C THR A 96 9.28 2.28 23.83
N TYR A 97 10.41 1.59 23.65
CA TYR A 97 11.69 1.98 24.23
C TYR A 97 12.71 2.48 23.21
N TRP A 98 12.63 1.99 21.99
CA TRP A 98 13.59 2.27 20.95
C TRP A 98 13.43 3.71 20.43
N HIS A 99 14.52 4.48 20.54
CA HIS A 99 14.55 5.90 20.20
C HIS A 99 13.47 6.72 20.93
N ASN A 100 13.32 6.42 22.20
CA ASN A 100 12.43 7.14 23.08
C ASN A 100 13.00 8.53 23.41
N SER A 101 12.16 9.56 23.36
CA SER A 101 12.58 10.95 23.59
C SER A 101 13.13 11.23 25.00
N THR A 102 12.81 10.39 25.99
CA THR A 102 13.39 10.48 27.34
C THR A 102 14.85 10.04 27.36
N ILE A 103 15.22 9.08 26.49
CA ILE A 103 16.58 8.53 26.40
C ILE A 103 17.38 9.27 25.32
N GLU A 104 16.74 9.55 24.17
CA GLU A 104 17.33 10.18 23.01
C GLU A 104 16.49 11.39 22.56
N PRO A 105 16.53 12.51 23.27
CA PRO A 105 15.62 13.66 23.06
C PRO A 105 15.72 14.28 21.66
N ASN A 106 16.88 14.14 21.01
CA ASN A 106 17.12 14.69 19.68
C ASN A 106 16.80 13.71 18.54
N TRP A 107 16.43 12.47 18.86
CA TRP A 107 16.06 11.50 17.83
C TRP A 107 14.62 11.72 17.35
N THR A 108 14.41 11.57 16.04
CA THR A 108 13.09 11.56 15.43
C THR A 108 12.98 10.50 14.34
N TRP A 109 11.82 9.87 14.25
CA TRP A 109 11.45 8.97 13.16
C TRP A 109 11.01 9.72 11.89
N ASN A 110 10.80 11.02 11.95
CA ASN A 110 10.51 11.81 10.76
C ASN A 110 11.63 11.69 9.73
N ASN A 111 11.26 11.65 8.47
CA ASN A 111 12.18 11.52 7.32
C ASN A 111 13.05 10.24 7.38
N LYS A 112 12.51 9.18 7.97
CA LYS A 112 13.15 7.86 8.03
C LYS A 112 12.23 6.77 7.49
N ILE A 113 12.86 5.70 6.99
CA ILE A 113 12.17 4.49 6.57
C ILE A 113 12.50 3.40 7.58
N PHE A 114 11.48 2.75 8.13
CA PHE A 114 11.64 1.51 8.88
C PHE A 114 11.31 0.34 7.98
N TYR A 115 12.25 -0.58 7.82
CA TYR A 115 12.03 -1.83 7.09
C TYR A 115 12.08 -3.01 8.04
N GLY A 116 10.93 -3.66 8.23
CA GLY A 116 10.78 -4.90 8.99
C GLY A 116 10.76 -6.11 8.07
N GLU A 117 11.84 -6.91 8.08
CA GLU A 117 11.97 -8.10 7.24
C GLU A 117 11.31 -9.30 7.90
N ASP A 118 10.48 -10.02 7.14
CA ASP A 118 9.79 -11.26 7.54
C ASP A 118 9.09 -11.16 8.92
N MET A 119 8.33 -10.07 9.11
CA MET A 119 7.62 -9.80 10.35
C MET A 119 6.51 -10.82 10.59
N ASN A 120 6.52 -11.43 11.77
CA ASN A 120 5.50 -12.38 12.17
C ASN A 120 4.16 -11.71 12.53
N SER A 121 3.06 -12.46 12.44
CA SER A 121 1.70 -11.96 12.71
C SER A 121 1.55 -11.41 14.13
N GLU A 122 2.27 -11.96 15.09
CA GLU A 122 2.22 -11.53 16.50
C GLU A 122 2.76 -10.11 16.68
N MET A 123 3.84 -9.77 15.96
CA MET A 123 4.40 -8.43 15.96
C MET A 123 3.49 -7.44 15.22
N ILE A 124 3.02 -7.81 14.02
CA ILE A 124 2.19 -6.97 13.18
C ILE A 124 0.87 -6.60 13.89
N ASN A 125 0.29 -7.55 14.64
CA ASN A 125 -0.96 -7.37 15.38
C ASN A 125 -0.77 -6.74 16.78
N SER A 126 0.46 -6.46 17.21
CA SER A 126 0.70 -5.85 18.51
C SER A 126 0.20 -4.41 18.58
N ASP A 127 -0.34 -3.99 19.72
CA ASP A 127 -0.88 -2.65 19.92
C ASP A 127 0.20 -1.58 19.74
N VAL A 128 1.42 -1.84 20.21
CA VAL A 128 2.55 -0.92 20.08
C VAL A 128 2.88 -0.68 18.60
N PHE A 129 2.87 -1.73 17.77
CA PHE A 129 3.12 -1.60 16.34
C PHE A 129 1.97 -0.88 15.62
N LYS A 130 0.72 -1.19 15.98
CA LYS A 130 -0.45 -0.48 15.45
C LYS A 130 -0.41 1.02 15.76
N VAL A 131 0.07 1.40 16.94
CA VAL A 131 0.18 2.81 17.35
C VAL A 131 1.26 3.53 16.56
N ILE A 132 2.48 2.97 16.40
CA ILE A 132 3.54 3.60 15.60
C ILE A 132 3.12 3.76 14.13
N CYS A 133 2.32 2.84 13.58
CA CYS A 133 1.76 2.95 12.25
C CYS A 133 0.78 4.12 12.08
N SER A 134 0.24 4.65 13.16
CA SER A 134 -0.77 5.72 13.15
C SER A 134 -0.20 7.10 13.45
N GLY A 135 1.04 7.20 13.89
CA GLY A 135 1.69 8.47 14.17
C GLY A 135 2.40 8.53 15.50
N GLU A 136 2.32 9.69 16.19
CA GLU A 136 2.98 9.89 17.46
C GLU A 136 2.49 8.91 18.53
N ASN A 137 3.43 8.32 19.26
CA ASN A 137 3.15 7.36 20.30
C ASN A 137 3.54 7.93 21.67
N TYR A 138 2.57 7.96 22.56
CA TYR A 138 2.75 8.22 23.98
C TYR A 138 2.38 6.95 24.75
N SER A 139 3.29 6.44 25.54
CA SER A 139 3.07 5.27 26.40
C SER A 139 3.39 5.65 27.84
N THR A 140 2.51 5.30 28.78
CA THR A 140 2.80 5.41 30.20
C THR A 140 3.14 4.01 30.72
N ILE A 141 4.31 3.85 31.27
CA ILE A 141 4.76 2.60 31.91
C ILE A 141 4.94 2.79 33.41
N VAL A 142 4.85 1.71 34.18
CA VAL A 142 5.17 1.74 35.61
C VAL A 142 6.55 1.10 35.78
N LYS A 143 7.48 1.86 36.33
CA LYS A 143 8.81 1.39 36.72
C LYS A 143 9.11 1.88 38.13
N ASP A 144 9.56 1.00 38.99
CA ASP A 144 9.87 1.30 40.39
C ASP A 144 8.71 2.02 41.11
N GLN A 145 7.47 1.54 40.90
CA GLN A 145 6.22 2.08 41.43
C GLN A 145 5.91 3.54 41.01
N LYS A 146 6.59 4.06 39.99
CA LYS A 146 6.36 5.38 39.41
C LYS A 146 5.88 5.26 37.99
N ALA A 147 4.85 6.07 37.63
CA ALA A 147 4.45 6.22 36.25
C ALA A 147 5.49 7.06 35.51
N ILE A 148 5.95 6.55 34.36
CA ILE A 148 6.91 7.22 33.48
C ILE A 148 6.29 7.32 32.09
N ASP A 149 6.19 8.51 31.57
CA ASP A 149 5.74 8.76 30.22
C ASP A 149 6.89 8.61 29.23
N LEU A 150 6.64 7.81 28.19
CA LEU A 150 7.55 7.56 27.10
C LEU A 150 6.93 8.11 25.83
N LYS A 151 7.70 8.90 25.07
CA LYS A 151 7.29 9.49 23.81
C LYS A 151 8.23 9.05 22.70
N ILE A 152 7.65 8.61 21.58
CA ILE A 152 8.38 8.41 20.33
C ILE A 152 8.14 9.61 19.44
N ASN A 153 9.20 10.32 19.07
CA ASN A 153 9.10 11.49 18.20
C ASN A 153 8.98 11.10 16.73
N GLY A 154 7.93 11.59 16.08
CA GLY A 154 7.71 11.39 14.65
C GLY A 154 7.25 9.99 14.30
N LYS A 155 7.15 9.74 13.00
CA LYS A 155 6.74 8.46 12.42
C LYS A 155 7.56 8.15 11.18
N PRO A 156 8.14 6.93 11.07
CA PRO A 156 8.80 6.49 9.84
C PRO A 156 7.79 6.18 8.73
N SER A 157 8.24 6.18 7.49
CA SER A 157 7.62 5.36 6.46
C SER A 157 7.88 3.89 6.81
N ILE A 158 6.83 3.06 6.86
CA ILE A 158 6.96 1.68 7.35
C ILE A 158 6.78 0.72 6.17
N ILE A 159 7.81 -0.07 5.92
CA ILE A 159 7.75 -1.17 4.95
C ILE A 159 7.99 -2.45 5.73
N ILE A 160 7.12 -3.44 5.58
CA ILE A 160 7.33 -4.76 6.13
C ILE A 160 7.13 -5.83 5.06
N THR A 161 7.88 -6.90 5.16
CA THR A 161 7.62 -8.11 4.39
C THR A 161 6.97 -9.16 5.30
N ALA A 162 6.01 -9.89 4.77
CA ALA A 162 5.32 -10.94 5.50
C ALA A 162 4.90 -12.09 4.57
N ALA A 163 4.97 -13.32 5.07
CA ALA A 163 4.51 -14.49 4.33
C ALA A 163 3.02 -14.70 4.58
N LYS A 164 2.18 -14.55 3.53
CA LYS A 164 0.72 -14.81 3.58
C LYS A 164 0.04 -14.16 4.79
N ALA A 165 0.35 -12.89 5.06
CA ALA A 165 -0.29 -12.17 6.14
C ALA A 165 -1.82 -12.16 5.94
N ILE A 166 -2.55 -12.87 6.79
CA ILE A 166 -3.99 -12.68 6.96
C ILE A 166 -4.12 -11.39 7.78
N LEU A 167 -4.45 -10.31 7.09
CA LEU A 167 -4.57 -9.01 7.73
C LEU A 167 -6.00 -8.83 8.23
N GLU A 168 -6.12 -8.50 9.50
CA GLU A 168 -7.37 -8.00 10.07
C GLU A 168 -7.79 -6.69 9.38
N GLU A 169 -9.07 -6.41 9.35
CA GLU A 169 -9.62 -5.18 8.73
C GLU A 169 -8.95 -3.90 9.29
N GLU A 170 -8.60 -3.90 10.57
CA GLU A 170 -7.91 -2.80 11.21
C GLU A 170 -6.52 -2.53 10.58
N LEU A 171 -5.79 -3.59 10.23
CA LEU A 171 -4.48 -3.47 9.58
C LEU A 171 -4.60 -3.04 8.12
N LEU A 172 -5.62 -3.51 7.40
CA LEU A 172 -5.89 -3.06 6.03
C LEU A 172 -6.17 -1.56 5.94
N ARG A 173 -6.69 -0.95 7.00
CA ARG A 173 -6.83 0.52 7.10
C ARG A 173 -5.50 1.23 7.27
N ARG A 174 -4.50 0.57 7.87
CA ARG A 174 -3.19 1.15 8.20
C ARG A 174 -2.12 0.86 7.16
N PHE A 175 -2.28 -0.20 6.37
CA PHE A 175 -1.29 -0.66 5.39
C PHE A 175 -1.88 -0.76 3.99
N ALA A 176 -1.10 -0.34 2.99
CA ALA A 176 -1.25 -0.84 1.64
C ALA A 176 -0.64 -2.25 1.58
N VAL A 177 -1.23 -3.14 0.77
CA VAL A 177 -0.72 -4.49 0.59
C VAL A 177 -0.30 -4.67 -0.85
N LEU A 178 0.97 -4.92 -1.04
CA LEU A 178 1.60 -5.21 -2.34
C LEU A 178 1.79 -6.71 -2.44
N ASN A 179 1.10 -7.35 -3.38
CA ASN A 179 1.30 -8.75 -3.69
C ASN A 179 2.26 -8.85 -4.87
N LEU A 180 3.28 -9.69 -4.75
CA LEU A 180 4.23 -9.96 -5.83
C LEU A 180 3.67 -10.95 -6.85
N ASP A 181 4.25 -10.96 -8.03
CA ASP A 181 3.94 -11.90 -9.09
C ASP A 181 4.49 -13.29 -8.72
N GLU A 182 3.58 -14.26 -8.57
CA GLU A 182 3.90 -15.66 -8.29
C GLU A 182 3.68 -16.54 -9.55
N SER A 183 3.72 -15.94 -10.73
CA SER A 183 3.56 -16.65 -12.00
C SER A 183 4.82 -17.47 -12.34
N LYS A 184 4.63 -18.47 -13.18
CA LYS A 184 5.74 -19.26 -13.70
C LYS A 184 6.67 -18.40 -14.55
N GLU A 185 6.12 -17.45 -15.28
CA GLU A 185 6.86 -16.52 -16.13
C GLU A 185 7.85 -15.68 -15.29
N GLN A 186 7.44 -15.22 -14.11
CA GLN A 186 8.33 -14.51 -13.19
C GLN A 186 9.41 -15.43 -12.61
N ASP A 187 9.07 -16.68 -12.27
CA ASP A 187 10.04 -17.68 -11.81
C ASP A 187 11.10 -18.00 -12.89
N ASP A 188 10.67 -18.16 -14.14
CA ASP A 188 11.57 -18.41 -15.28
C ASP A 188 12.52 -17.21 -15.49
N LEU A 189 12.04 -15.98 -15.41
CA LEU A 189 12.88 -14.76 -15.47
C LEU A 189 13.93 -14.72 -14.34
N ILE A 190 13.57 -15.12 -13.12
CA ILE A 190 14.49 -15.16 -11.98
C ILE A 190 15.57 -16.20 -12.19
N ILE A 191 15.21 -17.41 -12.68
CA ILE A 191 16.16 -18.48 -12.97
C ILE A 191 17.15 -18.04 -14.06
N ASP A 192 16.67 -17.45 -15.15
CA ASP A 192 17.50 -16.94 -16.23
C ASP A 192 18.46 -15.84 -15.75
N PHE A 193 17.98 -14.95 -14.90
CA PHE A 193 18.77 -13.88 -14.33
C PHE A 193 19.92 -14.43 -13.46
N HIS A 194 19.63 -15.38 -12.58
CA HIS A 194 20.67 -16.00 -11.75
C HIS A 194 21.65 -16.86 -12.57
N SER A 195 21.16 -17.51 -13.61
CA SER A 195 22.02 -18.27 -14.53
C SER A 195 23.03 -17.35 -15.23
N LYS A 196 22.55 -16.21 -15.76
CA LYS A 196 23.43 -15.19 -16.37
C LYS A 196 24.41 -14.59 -15.36
N ALA A 197 23.96 -14.29 -14.14
CA ALA A 197 24.83 -13.78 -13.09
C ALA A 197 25.92 -14.77 -12.70
N ALA A 198 25.61 -16.06 -12.66
CA ALA A 198 26.61 -17.12 -12.38
C ALA A 198 27.66 -17.25 -13.48
N MET A 199 27.32 -16.93 -14.74
CA MET A 199 28.26 -16.95 -15.87
C MET A 199 29.20 -15.73 -15.90
N ASN A 200 28.83 -14.61 -15.22
CA ASN A 200 29.47 -13.31 -15.33
C ASN A 200 30.08 -12.79 -14.01
N GLU A 201 30.67 -13.65 -13.20
CA GLU A 201 31.30 -13.29 -11.91
C GLU A 201 30.36 -12.63 -10.88
N GLY A 202 29.03 -12.79 -11.04
CA GLY A 202 28.04 -12.35 -10.06
C GLY A 202 27.30 -11.06 -10.42
N LEU A 203 26.67 -10.46 -9.40
CA LEU A 203 25.81 -9.29 -9.56
C LEU A 203 26.60 -7.99 -9.50
N LEU A 204 26.24 -7.03 -10.37
CA LEU A 204 26.86 -5.70 -10.41
C LEU A 204 26.45 -4.85 -9.19
N ASN A 205 27.31 -3.93 -8.81
CA ASN A 205 26.99 -2.92 -7.80
C ASN A 205 26.17 -1.77 -8.40
N TYR A 206 25.39 -1.08 -7.57
CA TYR A 206 24.73 0.14 -7.95
C TYR A 206 25.75 1.24 -8.20
N ASP A 207 25.41 2.15 -9.12
CA ASP A 207 26.22 3.34 -9.38
C ASP A 207 26.14 4.30 -8.19
N GLU A 208 27.29 4.62 -7.61
CA GLU A 208 27.37 5.55 -6.48
C GLU A 208 26.90 6.96 -6.85
N SER A 209 27.04 7.36 -8.12
CA SER A 209 26.56 8.67 -8.59
C SER A 209 25.04 8.76 -8.57
N VAL A 210 24.33 7.68 -8.93
CA VAL A 210 22.88 7.58 -8.82
C VAL A 210 22.43 7.60 -7.36
N MET A 211 23.08 6.80 -6.51
CA MET A 211 22.79 6.78 -5.07
C MET A 211 23.01 8.17 -4.45
N LYS A 212 24.12 8.83 -4.77
CA LYS A 212 24.44 10.17 -4.28
C LYS A 212 23.46 11.23 -4.78
N ALA A 213 22.96 11.11 -6.01
CA ALA A 213 21.96 12.03 -6.54
C ALA A 213 20.67 12.03 -5.71
N LEU A 214 20.25 10.88 -5.16
CA LEU A 214 19.07 10.77 -4.31
C LEU A 214 19.16 11.57 -3.00
N ASP A 215 20.37 11.92 -2.54
CA ASP A 215 20.56 12.84 -1.40
C ASP A 215 20.06 14.26 -1.70
N GLY A 216 19.92 14.62 -2.97
CA GLY A 216 19.36 15.90 -3.40
C GLY A 216 17.84 16.03 -3.16
N LEU A 217 17.13 14.92 -2.89
CA LEU A 217 15.71 14.94 -2.54
C LEU A 217 15.53 15.45 -1.10
N LYS A 218 14.62 16.41 -0.93
CA LYS A 218 14.37 17.10 0.35
C LYS A 218 12.94 16.85 0.83
N PRO A 219 12.68 16.95 2.14
CA PRO A 219 11.32 16.96 2.67
C PRO A 219 10.54 18.17 2.13
N VAL A 220 9.36 17.90 1.51
CA VAL A 220 8.50 18.93 0.93
C VAL A 220 7.03 18.64 1.18
N SER A 221 6.21 19.69 1.19
CA SER A 221 4.76 19.61 1.10
C SER A 221 4.32 19.66 -0.35
N VAL A 222 3.24 18.96 -0.68
CA VAL A 222 2.70 18.88 -2.04
C VAL A 222 1.26 19.41 -2.06
N ILE A 223 0.97 20.32 -2.98
CA ILE A 223 -0.38 20.78 -3.29
C ILE A 223 -0.86 20.09 -4.57
N ILE A 224 -2.09 19.58 -4.56
CA ILE A 224 -2.77 18.98 -5.70
C ILE A 224 -3.96 19.90 -6.01
N ASP A 225 -3.78 20.87 -6.91
CA ASP A 225 -4.78 21.88 -7.20
C ASP A 225 -5.93 21.37 -8.10
N PHE A 226 -5.82 20.15 -8.60
CA PHE A 226 -6.83 19.45 -9.40
C PHE A 226 -7.53 18.30 -8.65
N ALA A 227 -7.43 18.24 -7.33
CA ALA A 227 -7.94 17.11 -6.53
C ALA A 227 -9.47 16.93 -6.63
N ASP A 228 -10.22 17.96 -6.95
CA ASP A 228 -11.66 17.93 -7.15
C ASP A 228 -12.08 17.14 -8.40
N LYS A 229 -11.26 17.12 -9.44
CA LYS A 229 -11.57 16.44 -10.71
C LYS A 229 -11.78 14.93 -10.53
N PHE A 230 -11.03 14.26 -9.64
CA PHE A 230 -11.11 12.81 -9.46
C PHE A 230 -11.89 12.37 -8.22
N GLY A 231 -12.20 13.27 -7.30
CA GLY A 231 -12.95 12.95 -6.07
C GLY A 231 -14.33 12.32 -6.32
N LYS A 232 -14.96 12.66 -7.46
CA LYS A 232 -16.27 12.13 -7.87
C LYS A 232 -16.27 10.60 -8.02
N TYR A 233 -15.21 10.00 -8.56
CA TYR A 233 -15.12 8.55 -8.77
C TYR A 233 -15.10 7.75 -7.46
N PHE A 234 -14.54 8.33 -6.40
CA PHE A 234 -14.60 7.73 -5.06
C PHE A 234 -15.94 7.96 -4.36
N LYS A 235 -16.68 9.05 -4.69
CA LYS A 235 -18.02 9.31 -4.16
C LYS A 235 -19.08 8.39 -4.73
N GLU A 236 -18.92 7.92 -5.96
CA GLU A 236 -19.81 6.97 -6.62
C GLU A 236 -19.79 5.59 -5.95
N MET A 237 -18.76 5.31 -5.16
CA MET A 237 -18.74 4.12 -4.31
C MET A 237 -19.51 4.36 -3.01
N ASN A 238 -20.25 3.35 -2.55
CA ASN A 238 -20.89 3.42 -1.24
C ASN A 238 -19.85 3.74 -0.17
N ALA A 239 -19.97 4.94 0.40
CA ALA A 239 -18.99 5.50 1.32
C ALA A 239 -18.90 4.68 2.61
N ASN A 240 -17.85 3.89 2.74
CA ASN A 240 -17.44 3.30 4.01
C ASN A 240 -16.06 3.82 4.42
N VAL A 241 -15.61 3.46 5.61
CA VAL A 241 -14.31 3.90 6.16
C VAL A 241 -13.15 3.49 5.26
N ILE A 242 -13.25 2.35 4.58
CA ILE A 242 -12.18 1.82 3.72
C ILE A 242 -12.07 2.61 2.43
N VAL A 243 -13.19 3.01 1.82
CA VAL A 243 -13.19 3.89 0.64
C VAL A 243 -12.51 5.21 0.96
N ARG A 244 -12.83 5.83 2.11
CA ARG A 244 -12.16 7.07 2.56
C ARG A 244 -10.66 6.88 2.79
N THR A 245 -10.27 5.76 3.39
CA THR A 245 -8.85 5.44 3.62
C THR A 245 -8.10 5.27 2.31
N ASN A 246 -8.70 4.60 1.33
CA ASN A 246 -8.10 4.38 0.02
C ASN A 246 -8.06 5.66 -0.82
N TYR A 247 -9.06 6.53 -0.72
CA TYR A 247 -9.02 7.87 -1.33
C TYR A 247 -7.83 8.70 -0.80
N ASN A 248 -7.66 8.74 0.52
CA ASN A 248 -6.52 9.43 1.12
C ASN A 248 -5.18 8.82 0.68
N ARG A 249 -5.12 7.49 0.59
CA ARG A 249 -3.92 6.79 0.11
C ARG A 249 -3.62 7.11 -1.36
N PHE A 250 -4.66 7.20 -2.19
CA PHE A 250 -4.50 7.62 -3.59
C PHE A 250 -3.96 9.05 -3.70
N ILE A 251 -4.53 10.01 -2.94
CA ILE A 251 -4.00 11.37 -2.84
C ILE A 251 -2.53 11.36 -2.45
N ASP A 252 -2.15 10.55 -1.47
CA ASP A 252 -0.77 10.53 -1.00
C ASP A 252 0.18 9.83 -1.99
N LEU A 253 -0.29 8.87 -2.80
CA LEU A 253 0.51 8.32 -3.92
C LEU A 253 0.83 9.41 -4.97
N ILE A 254 -0.11 10.31 -5.28
CA ILE A 254 0.16 11.48 -6.15
C ILE A 254 1.25 12.35 -5.51
N LYS A 255 1.14 12.63 -4.22
CA LYS A 255 2.16 13.42 -3.50
C LYS A 255 3.51 12.72 -3.49
N TYR A 256 3.57 11.39 -3.29
CA TYR A 256 4.83 10.65 -3.30
C TYR A 256 5.51 10.71 -4.67
N SER A 257 4.75 10.62 -5.75
CA SER A 257 5.27 10.86 -7.10
C SER A 257 5.85 12.27 -7.22
N ALA A 258 5.08 13.30 -6.87
CA ALA A 258 5.56 14.69 -6.94
C ALA A 258 6.83 14.92 -6.10
N VAL A 259 6.95 14.31 -4.91
CA VAL A 259 8.15 14.37 -4.07
C VAL A 259 9.36 13.75 -4.77
N LEU A 260 9.21 12.60 -5.42
CA LEU A 260 10.31 11.96 -6.16
C LEU A 260 10.75 12.78 -7.36
N PHE A 261 9.82 13.48 -7.99
CA PHE A 261 10.08 14.37 -9.14
C PHE A 261 10.17 15.86 -8.77
N GLN A 262 10.42 16.20 -7.50
CA GLN A 262 10.36 17.57 -6.98
C GLN A 262 11.20 18.59 -7.75
N HIS A 263 12.33 18.18 -8.34
CA HIS A 263 13.19 19.06 -9.14
C HIS A 263 12.65 19.32 -10.56
N GLN A 264 11.56 18.68 -10.91
CA GLN A 264 10.82 18.86 -12.17
C GLN A 264 9.45 19.49 -11.92
N ARG A 265 9.15 19.88 -10.69
CA ARG A 265 7.85 20.45 -10.29
C ARG A 265 7.98 21.95 -10.00
N PHE A 266 6.85 22.64 -10.10
CA PHE A 266 6.79 24.06 -9.76
C PHE A 266 6.85 24.24 -8.23
N TRP A 267 7.81 25.04 -7.77
CA TRP A 267 7.97 25.38 -6.36
C TRP A 267 7.21 26.66 -6.06
N LEU A 268 6.29 26.58 -5.09
CA LEU A 268 5.53 27.73 -4.58
C LEU A 268 6.37 28.53 -3.57
N ASP A 269 7.14 27.82 -2.77
CA ASP A 269 8.06 28.38 -1.77
C ASP A 269 9.23 27.41 -1.52
N GLY A 270 10.04 27.66 -0.50
CA GLY A 270 11.20 26.82 -0.19
C GLY A 270 10.90 25.37 0.22
N ASN A 271 9.65 25.06 0.56
CA ASN A 271 9.24 23.76 1.11
C ASN A 271 7.96 23.19 0.47
N THR A 272 7.36 23.88 -0.51
CA THR A 272 6.08 23.48 -1.09
C THR A 272 6.17 23.43 -2.60
N ILE A 273 5.73 22.30 -3.17
CA ILE A 273 5.65 22.08 -4.62
C ILE A 273 4.22 21.79 -5.06
N LYS A 274 3.94 21.94 -6.35
CA LYS A 274 2.70 21.50 -6.97
C LYS A 274 2.88 20.14 -7.63
N ALA A 275 1.89 19.25 -7.45
CA ALA A 275 1.77 18.05 -8.24
C ALA A 275 1.33 18.38 -9.66
N GLU A 276 1.72 17.59 -10.63
CA GLU A 276 1.37 17.70 -12.04
C GLU A 276 0.56 16.48 -12.53
N PRO A 277 -0.09 16.55 -13.70
CA PRO A 277 -0.88 15.46 -14.26
C PRO A 277 -0.16 14.10 -14.31
N GLU A 278 1.13 14.10 -14.60
CA GLU A 278 1.95 12.89 -14.66
C GLU A 278 2.07 12.20 -13.27
N ASP A 279 1.96 12.97 -12.20
CA ASP A 279 1.94 12.40 -10.83
C ASP A 279 0.64 11.67 -10.56
N TYR A 280 -0.48 12.18 -11.11
CA TYR A 280 -1.78 11.54 -11.04
C TYR A 280 -1.78 10.22 -11.84
N ASP A 281 -1.31 10.23 -13.10
CA ASP A 281 -1.28 9.04 -13.94
C ASP A 281 -0.38 7.94 -13.34
N ARG A 282 0.77 8.32 -12.82
CA ARG A 282 1.66 7.39 -12.11
C ARG A 282 1.03 6.83 -10.85
N ALA A 283 0.31 7.66 -10.11
CA ALA A 283 -0.45 7.21 -8.94
C ALA A 283 -1.58 6.23 -9.31
N ILE A 284 -2.24 6.36 -10.46
CA ILE A 284 -3.21 5.39 -10.98
C ILE A 284 -2.55 4.02 -11.18
N GLU A 285 -1.38 3.97 -11.82
CA GLU A 285 -0.67 2.72 -12.08
C GLU A 285 -0.32 2.02 -10.76
N TRP A 286 0.25 2.74 -9.81
CA TRP A 286 0.59 2.21 -8.48
C TRP A 286 -0.65 1.78 -7.70
N PHE A 287 -1.69 2.60 -7.70
CA PHE A 287 -2.93 2.31 -7.00
C PHE A 287 -3.63 1.08 -7.59
N THR A 288 -3.71 1.00 -8.92
CA THR A 288 -4.30 -0.15 -9.62
C THR A 288 -3.53 -1.43 -9.31
N HIS A 289 -2.20 -1.38 -9.29
CA HIS A 289 -1.36 -2.52 -8.96
C HIS A 289 -1.55 -2.98 -7.51
N LEU A 290 -1.59 -2.05 -6.55
CA LEU A 290 -1.85 -2.36 -5.14
C LEU A 290 -3.22 -3.03 -4.94
N PHE A 291 -4.23 -2.65 -5.73
CA PHE A 291 -5.60 -3.12 -5.57
C PHE A 291 -6.07 -4.09 -6.66
N LYS A 292 -5.18 -4.54 -7.57
CA LYS A 292 -5.49 -5.45 -8.68
C LYS A 292 -6.19 -6.73 -8.21
N ASN A 293 -5.80 -7.26 -7.07
CA ASN A 293 -6.31 -8.50 -6.49
C ASN A 293 -7.08 -8.28 -5.18
N GLN A 294 -7.33 -7.03 -4.79
CA GLN A 294 -8.05 -6.69 -3.57
C GLN A 294 -9.31 -5.92 -3.94
N CYS A 295 -10.44 -6.33 -3.37
CA CYS A 295 -11.56 -5.42 -3.29
C CYS A 295 -11.16 -4.23 -2.42
N LEU A 296 -11.58 -3.02 -2.82
CA LEU A 296 -11.46 -1.83 -1.96
C LEU A 296 -12.18 -2.00 -0.61
N ILE A 297 -13.03 -3.00 -0.53
CA ILE A 297 -13.75 -3.46 0.64
C ILE A 297 -13.19 -4.83 1.01
N PRO A 298 -12.67 -5.05 2.22
CA PRO A 298 -12.11 -6.33 2.60
C PRO A 298 -13.19 -7.40 2.60
N ILE A 299 -12.97 -8.39 1.76
CA ILE A 299 -13.81 -9.59 1.68
C ILE A 299 -12.91 -10.83 1.68
N THR A 300 -13.41 -11.91 2.26
CA THR A 300 -12.69 -13.19 2.26
C THR A 300 -12.73 -13.83 0.87
N LYS A 301 -11.86 -14.82 0.62
CA LYS A 301 -11.88 -15.58 -0.64
C LYS A 301 -13.25 -16.24 -0.90
N ASP A 302 -13.91 -16.73 0.14
CA ASP A 302 -15.21 -17.36 -0.01
C ASP A 302 -16.32 -16.32 -0.24
N GLN A 303 -16.23 -15.12 0.32
CA GLN A 303 -17.07 -13.99 -0.03
C GLN A 303 -16.88 -13.54 -1.49
N GLN A 304 -15.64 -13.58 -2.01
CA GLN A 304 -15.39 -13.32 -3.44
C GLN A 304 -16.06 -14.34 -4.34
N LYS A 305 -15.98 -15.64 -4.01
CA LYS A 305 -16.69 -16.70 -4.73
C LYS A 305 -18.18 -16.49 -4.68
N LEU A 306 -18.73 -16.10 -3.51
CA LEU A 306 -20.16 -15.81 -3.36
C LEU A 306 -20.61 -14.67 -4.28
N ILE A 307 -19.85 -13.57 -4.35
CA ILE A 307 -20.12 -12.46 -5.27
C ILE A 307 -20.07 -12.94 -6.73
N GLN A 308 -19.08 -13.76 -7.10
CA GLN A 308 -18.97 -14.31 -8.45
C GLN A 308 -20.18 -15.17 -8.84
N ILE A 309 -20.69 -16.00 -7.91
CA ILE A 309 -21.91 -16.76 -8.11
C ILE A 309 -23.08 -15.81 -8.38
N VAL A 310 -23.29 -14.80 -7.53
CA VAL A 310 -24.36 -13.81 -7.73
C VAL A 310 -24.17 -13.04 -9.05
N GLN A 311 -22.96 -12.71 -9.44
CA GLN A 311 -22.66 -12.06 -10.74
C GLN A 311 -23.04 -12.95 -11.92
N THR A 312 -22.76 -14.25 -11.83
CA THR A 312 -23.06 -15.21 -12.89
C THR A 312 -24.56 -15.46 -13.03
N LEU A 313 -25.27 -15.54 -11.91
CA LEU A 313 -26.72 -15.76 -11.88
C LEU A 313 -27.54 -14.50 -12.23
N GLY A 314 -26.93 -13.31 -12.08
CA GLY A 314 -27.64 -12.03 -12.25
C GLY A 314 -28.54 -11.69 -11.07
N GLN A 315 -29.77 -11.19 -11.31
CA GLN A 315 -30.75 -11.01 -10.24
C GLN A 315 -31.29 -12.37 -9.82
N THR A 316 -30.99 -12.81 -8.61
CA THR A 316 -31.20 -14.20 -8.19
C THR A 316 -31.73 -14.29 -6.76
N THR A 317 -32.44 -15.34 -6.44
CA THR A 317 -32.99 -15.62 -5.11
C THR A 317 -31.94 -16.27 -4.20
N VAL A 318 -32.21 -16.25 -2.89
CA VAL A 318 -31.31 -16.89 -1.91
C VAL A 318 -31.22 -18.41 -2.13
N ASP A 319 -32.32 -19.06 -2.49
CA ASP A 319 -32.33 -20.52 -2.67
C ASP A 319 -31.55 -20.93 -3.92
N GLU A 320 -31.61 -20.16 -5.01
CA GLU A 320 -30.74 -20.35 -6.18
C GLU A 320 -29.26 -20.16 -5.84
N ILE A 321 -28.92 -19.12 -5.08
CA ILE A 321 -27.52 -18.91 -4.62
C ILE A 321 -27.05 -20.09 -3.78
N ILE A 322 -27.88 -20.58 -2.85
CA ILE A 322 -27.52 -21.70 -1.97
C ILE A 322 -27.29 -22.98 -2.79
N SER A 323 -28.05 -23.21 -3.87
CA SER A 323 -27.83 -24.38 -4.73
C SER A 323 -26.46 -24.39 -5.42
N GLU A 324 -25.89 -23.22 -5.71
CA GLU A 324 -24.58 -23.07 -6.35
C GLU A 324 -23.41 -23.00 -5.34
N VAL A 325 -23.68 -22.69 -4.07
CA VAL A 325 -22.64 -22.58 -3.03
C VAL A 325 -22.26 -23.97 -2.51
N THR A 326 -21.16 -24.52 -3.00
CA THR A 326 -20.66 -25.86 -2.60
C THR A 326 -19.61 -25.81 -1.47
N PHE A 327 -19.08 -24.63 -1.15
CA PHE A 327 -17.98 -24.44 -0.20
C PHE A 327 -18.42 -23.97 1.20
N ALA A 328 -19.71 -23.72 1.41
CA ALA A 328 -20.25 -23.23 2.67
C ALA A 328 -21.70 -23.66 2.89
N GLY A 329 -22.14 -23.66 4.15
CA GLY A 329 -23.51 -24.03 4.52
C GLY A 329 -24.51 -22.85 4.41
N ARG A 330 -25.80 -23.18 4.47
CA ARG A 330 -26.94 -22.25 4.31
C ARG A 330 -26.84 -21.03 5.24
N THR A 331 -26.55 -21.24 6.52
CA THR A 331 -26.44 -20.17 7.52
C THR A 331 -25.31 -19.19 7.18
N TRP A 332 -24.14 -19.71 6.77
CA TRP A 332 -23.01 -18.90 6.34
C TRP A 332 -23.38 -18.05 5.12
N THR A 333 -24.06 -18.63 4.14
CA THR A 333 -24.49 -17.94 2.92
C THR A 333 -25.42 -16.78 3.25
N TYR A 334 -26.46 -16.99 4.07
CA TYR A 334 -27.35 -15.91 4.52
C TYR A 334 -26.63 -14.78 5.23
N THR A 335 -25.77 -15.13 6.19
CA THR A 335 -25.01 -14.13 6.95
C THR A 335 -24.13 -13.29 6.01
N ASN A 336 -23.46 -13.94 5.06
CA ASN A 336 -22.55 -13.24 4.16
C ASN A 336 -23.28 -12.46 3.04
N LEU A 337 -24.45 -12.90 2.57
CA LEU A 337 -25.29 -12.10 1.66
C LEU A 337 -25.70 -10.78 2.33
N ASN A 338 -26.16 -10.82 3.58
CA ASN A 338 -26.50 -9.60 4.32
C ASN A 338 -25.27 -8.72 4.55
N LEU A 339 -24.15 -9.29 4.99
CA LEU A 339 -22.89 -8.54 5.20
C LEU A 339 -22.38 -7.88 3.91
N LEU A 340 -22.45 -8.58 2.77
CA LEU A 340 -22.04 -8.04 1.48
C LEU A 340 -23.00 -6.96 0.98
N THR A 341 -24.29 -7.05 1.34
CA THR A 341 -25.26 -5.99 1.08
C THR A 341 -24.97 -4.74 1.92
N GLU A 342 -24.69 -4.91 3.22
CA GLU A 342 -24.28 -3.82 4.10
C GLU A 342 -22.97 -3.14 3.61
N LYS A 343 -22.08 -3.93 3.02
CA LYS A 343 -20.86 -3.44 2.38
C LYS A 343 -21.08 -2.80 1.02
N GLY A 344 -22.30 -2.81 0.48
CA GLY A 344 -22.64 -2.25 -0.83
C GLY A 344 -22.13 -3.05 -2.03
N LEU A 345 -21.67 -4.29 -1.83
CA LEU A 345 -21.20 -5.18 -2.89
C LEU A 345 -22.32 -5.98 -3.55
N LEU A 346 -23.42 -6.15 -2.83
CA LEU A 346 -24.66 -6.70 -3.32
C LEU A 346 -25.79 -5.69 -3.06
N GLU A 347 -26.76 -5.68 -3.95
CA GLU A 347 -28.04 -5.00 -3.77
C GLU A 347 -29.11 -6.03 -3.47
N LYS A 348 -29.90 -5.78 -2.42
CA LYS A 348 -31.01 -6.63 -2.03
C LYS A 348 -32.32 -5.95 -2.43
N THR A 349 -33.10 -6.61 -3.27
CA THR A 349 -34.42 -6.16 -3.68
C THR A 349 -35.49 -7.19 -3.30
N ARG A 350 -36.76 -6.78 -3.21
CA ARG A 350 -37.89 -7.68 -2.97
C ARG A 350 -38.77 -7.71 -4.18
N ILE A 351 -38.96 -8.90 -4.72
CA ILE A 351 -39.86 -9.15 -5.85
C ILE A 351 -41.08 -9.96 -5.38
N ASP A 352 -42.22 -9.79 -6.05
CA ASP A 352 -43.38 -10.61 -5.81
C ASP A 352 -43.16 -12.02 -6.38
N ASP A 353 -43.50 -13.04 -5.58
CA ASP A 353 -43.42 -14.44 -6.01
C ASP A 353 -44.57 -14.74 -6.98
N GLU A 354 -44.25 -14.83 -8.26
CA GLU A 354 -45.22 -15.15 -9.32
C GLU A 354 -45.55 -16.65 -9.38
N SER A 355 -44.85 -17.51 -8.63
CA SER A 355 -44.95 -18.97 -8.71
C SER A 355 -46.03 -19.60 -7.82
N GLY A 356 -46.69 -18.83 -6.96
CA GLY A 356 -47.59 -19.37 -5.93
C GLY A 356 -48.88 -18.58 -5.70
N PHE A 357 -49.91 -19.28 -5.16
CA PHE A 357 -51.19 -18.70 -4.76
C PHE A 357 -51.14 -17.71 -3.57
N SER A 358 -49.99 -17.46 -2.99
CA SER A 358 -49.80 -16.50 -1.89
C SER A 358 -48.88 -15.36 -2.33
N LYS A 359 -49.27 -14.11 -2.02
CA LYS A 359 -48.45 -12.90 -2.22
C LYS A 359 -47.21 -12.92 -1.29
N LYS A 360 -46.28 -13.84 -1.55
CA LYS A 360 -45.03 -13.92 -0.81
C LYS A 360 -43.99 -13.08 -1.54
N LYS A 361 -43.32 -12.22 -0.81
CA LYS A 361 -42.17 -11.46 -1.37
C LYS A 361 -40.87 -12.24 -1.18
N LEU A 362 -40.14 -12.39 -2.25
CA LEU A 362 -38.84 -13.06 -2.24
C LEU A 362 -37.74 -12.02 -2.21
N ASP A 363 -36.76 -12.21 -1.32
CA ASP A 363 -35.52 -11.43 -1.32
C ASP A 363 -34.63 -11.90 -2.48
N THR A 364 -34.26 -10.99 -3.36
CA THR A 364 -33.32 -11.23 -4.46
C THR A 364 -32.09 -10.39 -4.27
N TYR A 365 -30.97 -10.88 -4.80
CA TYR A 365 -29.67 -10.25 -4.73
C TYR A 365 -29.11 -10.04 -6.13
N THR A 366 -28.48 -8.89 -6.32
CA THR A 366 -27.76 -8.53 -7.56
C THR A 366 -26.38 -8.00 -7.17
N ALA A 367 -25.35 -8.41 -7.88
CA ALA A 367 -24.00 -7.86 -7.64
C ALA A 367 -23.90 -6.43 -8.21
N THR A 368 -23.45 -5.50 -7.39
CA THR A 368 -23.39 -4.08 -7.77
C THR A 368 -22.28 -3.76 -8.77
N GLY A 369 -21.36 -4.69 -9.03
CA GLY A 369 -20.20 -4.45 -9.89
C GLY A 369 -19.12 -3.54 -9.25
N GLN A 370 -19.37 -3.01 -8.06
CA GLN A 370 -18.51 -2.01 -7.39
C GLN A 370 -17.26 -2.58 -6.68
N THR A 371 -16.74 -3.70 -7.15
CA THR A 371 -15.58 -4.35 -6.52
C THR A 371 -14.25 -3.67 -6.87
N LYS A 372 -14.20 -2.79 -7.88
CA LYS A 372 -12.97 -2.08 -8.31
C LYS A 372 -13.28 -0.66 -8.75
N ILE A 373 -12.52 0.31 -8.26
CA ILE A 373 -12.51 1.67 -8.83
C ILE A 373 -11.77 1.60 -10.17
N LYS A 374 -12.41 2.11 -11.23
CA LYS A 374 -11.72 2.49 -12.46
C LYS A 374 -11.50 3.99 -12.42
N LEU A 375 -10.26 4.39 -12.21
CA LEU A 375 -9.87 5.79 -12.34
C LEU A 375 -9.45 6.04 -13.80
N PRO A 376 -9.98 7.05 -14.46
CA PRO A 376 -9.54 7.45 -15.80
C PRO A 376 -8.14 8.05 -15.73
N TYR A 377 -7.34 7.91 -16.77
CA TYR A 377 -6.11 8.67 -16.92
C TYR A 377 -6.40 10.15 -17.07
N TRP A 378 -5.38 11.00 -16.87
CA TRP A 378 -5.54 12.45 -16.89
C TRP A 378 -6.18 12.95 -18.17
N VAL A 379 -5.78 12.42 -19.33
CA VAL A 379 -6.33 12.78 -20.64
C VAL A 379 -7.86 12.60 -20.73
N ASP A 380 -8.42 11.69 -19.95
CA ASP A 380 -9.86 11.42 -19.91
C ASP A 380 -10.59 12.23 -18.82
N LEU A 381 -9.85 13.01 -18.02
CA LEU A 381 -10.40 13.89 -16.97
C LEU A 381 -10.66 15.32 -17.47
N GLU A 382 -9.95 15.75 -18.49
CA GLU A 382 -10.11 17.06 -19.14
C GLU A 382 -11.37 17.09 -20.01
#